data_c5e9a00ca133d656dfaf523ac6bec53f
#
_entry.id   c5e9a00ca133d656dfaf523ac6bec53f
#
_cell.length_a   1.000
_cell.length_b   1.000
_cell.length_c   1.000
_cell.angle_alpha   90.00
_cell.angle_beta   90.00
_cell.angle_gamma   90.00
#
_symmetry.space_group_name_H-M   'P 1'
#
loop_
_entity.id
_entity.type
_entity.pdbx_description
1 polymer ?
#
loop_
_entity_poly.entity_id
_entity_poly.type
_entity_poly.pdbx_seq_one_letter_code
_entity_poly.pdbx_strand_id
1 'polypeptide(L)'
;MNAFLPADILLPKTNEMEKWAVIACDQFTSDQAYWDRVRKNAEGAVSTINLILPEAELGTEMEAEHTAVINKTMADYMKNDVFTTYPNSYVYVERTLENGSIREGLVGMVDLDAYDYTPGATSAIRATERTVPERIPPRQRVRRDAPIELPHILMLCDDHDKVLIEPIGAKKDRLKKLYDFDLMEDGGHITGWLVEGKDAEAFNDALTQYSATVGEKYTGLKGTPMVFAVGDGNHSLARSEERR
;
A
#
# COMPACT_ATOMS: atom_id res chain seq x y z
N MET A 1 4.15 -14.67 14.99
CA MET A 1 3.49 -13.37 14.80
C MET A 1 3.38 -13.19 13.29
N ASN A 2 2.22 -12.76 12.78
CA ASN A 2 2.03 -12.59 11.33
C ASN A 2 2.82 -11.39 10.84
N ALA A 3 3.41 -11.51 9.65
CA ALA A 3 4.17 -10.45 9.01
C ALA A 3 3.29 -9.37 8.36
N PHE A 4 1.98 -9.64 8.21
CA PHE A 4 0.98 -8.73 7.69
C PHE A 4 -0.20 -8.66 8.66
N LEU A 5 -0.62 -7.45 8.99
CA LEU A 5 -1.49 -7.15 10.12
C LEU A 5 -2.63 -6.21 9.69
N PRO A 6 -3.76 -6.19 10.44
CA PRO A 6 -4.78 -5.16 10.24
C PRO A 6 -4.22 -3.79 10.64
N ALA A 7 -4.76 -2.75 10.02
CA ALA A 7 -4.35 -1.36 10.23
C ALA A 7 -5.54 -0.49 10.66
N ASP A 8 -5.25 0.69 11.18
CA ASP A 8 -6.24 1.75 11.32
C ASP A 8 -6.36 2.46 9.98
N ILE A 9 -7.36 2.06 9.20
CA ILE A 9 -7.58 2.53 7.83
C ILE A 9 -8.31 3.86 7.84
N LEU A 10 -7.77 4.85 7.14
CA LEU A 10 -8.39 6.16 6.93
C LEU A 10 -8.94 6.26 5.52
N LEU A 11 -10.23 6.55 5.38
CA LEU A 11 -10.84 6.87 4.09
C LEU A 11 -11.45 8.27 4.10
N PRO A 12 -11.33 9.05 3.02
CA PRO A 12 -11.86 10.40 2.98
C PRO A 12 -13.39 10.39 2.98
N LYS A 13 -13.98 11.38 3.65
CA LYS A 13 -15.41 11.66 3.65
C LYS A 13 -15.77 12.48 2.41
N THR A 14 -15.62 11.89 1.22
CA THR A 14 -15.89 12.55 -0.06
C THR A 14 -16.72 11.65 -0.96
N ASN A 15 -17.50 12.28 -1.85
CA ASN A 15 -18.19 11.60 -2.95
C ASN A 15 -17.38 11.63 -4.26
N GLU A 16 -16.19 12.26 -4.23
CA GLU A 16 -15.31 12.42 -5.38
C GLU A 16 -14.07 11.50 -5.23
N MET A 17 -14.32 10.19 -5.04
CA MET A 17 -13.25 9.20 -4.85
C MET A 17 -12.31 9.10 -6.07
N GLU A 18 -12.81 9.38 -7.26
CA GLU A 18 -12.03 9.48 -8.50
C GLU A 18 -10.99 10.61 -8.46
N LYS A 19 -11.24 11.66 -7.68
CA LYS A 19 -10.28 12.75 -7.44
C LYS A 19 -9.35 12.47 -6.25
N TRP A 20 -9.82 11.63 -5.32
CA TRP A 20 -9.01 11.23 -4.18
C TRP A 20 -7.87 10.29 -4.57
N ALA A 21 -8.18 9.23 -5.32
CA ALA A 21 -7.26 8.14 -5.58
C ALA A 21 -6.34 8.45 -6.78
N VAL A 22 -5.04 8.57 -6.49
CA VAL A 22 -4.01 8.85 -7.49
C VAL A 22 -3.10 7.63 -7.66
N ILE A 23 -2.85 7.24 -8.91
CA ILE A 23 -1.89 6.18 -9.23
C ILE A 23 -0.48 6.79 -9.26
N ALA A 24 0.38 6.33 -8.36
CA ALA A 24 1.79 6.72 -8.30
C ALA A 24 2.64 5.45 -8.40
N CYS A 25 3.01 5.10 -9.62
CA CYS A 25 3.83 3.92 -9.92
C CYS A 25 4.99 4.29 -10.84
N ASP A 26 5.94 3.37 -11.00
CA ASP A 26 7.20 3.61 -11.71
C ASP A 26 7.03 4.06 -13.16
N GLN A 27 5.96 3.64 -13.84
CA GLN A 27 5.72 4.06 -15.24
C GLN A 27 5.45 5.56 -15.37
N PHE A 28 5.02 6.25 -14.30
CA PHE A 28 4.75 7.70 -14.30
C PHE A 28 5.83 8.52 -13.57
N THR A 29 6.90 7.88 -13.09
CA THR A 29 7.94 8.52 -12.27
C THR A 29 8.47 9.82 -12.89
N SER A 30 8.74 9.85 -14.20
CA SER A 30 9.28 10.99 -14.92
C SER A 30 8.30 11.66 -15.88
N ASP A 31 7.04 11.25 -15.90
CA ASP A 31 6.01 11.81 -16.78
C ASP A 31 5.39 13.07 -16.17
N GLN A 32 6.00 14.22 -16.40
CA GLN A 32 5.50 15.51 -15.93
C GLN A 32 4.09 15.80 -16.44
N ALA A 33 3.77 15.43 -17.69
CA ALA A 33 2.46 15.68 -18.28
C ALA A 33 1.35 14.88 -17.57
N TYR A 34 1.66 13.67 -17.12
CA TYR A 34 0.76 12.88 -16.26
C TYR A 34 0.47 13.64 -14.95
N TRP A 35 1.50 14.09 -14.25
CA TRP A 35 1.33 14.78 -12.97
C TRP A 35 0.58 16.11 -13.12
N ASP A 36 0.77 16.83 -14.20
CA ASP A 36 0.05 18.07 -14.49
C ASP A 36 -1.45 17.79 -14.71
N ARG A 37 -1.82 16.72 -15.43
CA ARG A 37 -3.21 16.30 -15.61
C ARG A 37 -3.83 15.86 -14.28
N VAL A 38 -3.11 15.06 -13.49
CA VAL A 38 -3.55 14.61 -12.15
C VAL A 38 -3.85 15.82 -11.25
N ARG A 39 -2.94 16.80 -11.18
CA ARG A 39 -3.16 18.02 -10.37
C ARG A 39 -4.38 18.80 -10.86
N LYS A 40 -4.56 18.91 -12.16
CA LYS A 40 -5.73 19.58 -12.76
C LYS A 40 -7.03 18.84 -12.45
N ASN A 41 -7.04 17.51 -12.55
CA ASN A 41 -8.23 16.70 -12.25
C ASN A 41 -8.62 16.76 -10.77
N ALA A 42 -7.64 16.86 -9.87
CA ALA A 42 -7.84 16.96 -8.43
C ALA A 42 -7.98 18.40 -7.92
N GLU A 43 -7.98 19.41 -8.78
CA GLU A 43 -8.02 20.82 -8.36
C GLU A 43 -9.23 21.13 -7.47
N GLY A 44 -8.97 21.72 -6.32
CA GLY A 44 -10.00 22.09 -5.35
C GLY A 44 -10.59 20.95 -4.53
N ALA A 45 -10.21 19.71 -4.79
CA ALA A 45 -10.69 18.53 -4.07
C ALA A 45 -9.71 18.05 -3.00
N VAL A 46 -10.23 17.28 -2.04
CA VAL A 46 -9.42 16.43 -1.16
C VAL A 46 -8.83 15.30 -2.02
N SER A 47 -7.50 15.20 -2.07
CA SER A 47 -6.82 14.25 -2.95
C SER A 47 -5.48 13.79 -2.39
N THR A 48 -5.10 12.55 -2.73
CA THR A 48 -3.78 12.01 -2.36
C THR A 48 -2.63 12.68 -3.09
N ILE A 49 -2.86 13.39 -4.23
CA ILE A 49 -1.81 14.20 -4.87
C ILE A 49 -1.27 15.27 -3.93
N ASN A 50 -2.08 15.77 -3.00
CA ASN A 50 -1.70 16.75 -1.99
C ASN A 50 -0.90 16.14 -0.83
N LEU A 51 -0.79 14.81 -0.78
CA LEU A 51 -0.15 14.04 0.30
C LEU A 51 1.10 13.27 -0.17
N ILE A 52 1.44 13.35 -1.45
CA ILE A 52 2.61 12.68 -2.02
C ILE A 52 3.55 13.68 -2.68
N LEU A 53 4.82 13.35 -2.73
CA LEU A 53 5.79 14.02 -3.57
C LEU A 53 6.03 13.15 -4.80
N PRO A 54 5.67 13.60 -6.02
CA PRO A 54 6.00 12.89 -7.25
C PRO A 54 7.51 12.63 -7.35
N GLU A 55 7.90 11.46 -7.80
CA GLU A 55 9.33 11.09 -7.82
C GLU A 55 10.16 12.01 -8.73
N ALA A 56 9.53 12.61 -9.74
CA ALA A 56 10.15 13.64 -10.58
C ALA A 56 10.62 14.88 -9.80
N GLU A 57 10.08 15.10 -8.59
CA GLU A 57 10.44 16.24 -7.72
C GLU A 57 11.50 15.89 -6.67
N LEU A 58 11.82 14.60 -6.50
CA LEU A 58 12.86 14.15 -5.56
C LEU A 58 14.23 14.67 -5.97
N GLY A 59 14.99 15.20 -5.01
CA GLY A 59 16.33 15.74 -5.23
C GLY A 59 16.36 17.11 -5.93
N THR A 60 15.22 17.73 -6.15
CA THR A 60 15.14 19.11 -6.64
C THR A 60 15.28 20.13 -5.50
N GLU A 61 15.55 21.40 -5.85
CA GLU A 61 15.60 22.49 -4.85
C GLU A 61 14.26 22.68 -4.12
N MET A 62 13.14 22.28 -4.72
CA MET A 62 11.79 22.39 -4.17
C MET A 62 11.39 21.25 -3.22
N GLU A 63 12.19 20.17 -3.13
CA GLU A 63 11.87 18.98 -2.32
C GLU A 63 11.48 19.34 -0.88
N ALA A 64 12.29 20.18 -0.22
CA ALA A 64 12.07 20.52 1.19
C ALA A 64 10.81 21.35 1.40
N GLU A 65 10.52 22.32 0.51
CA GLU A 65 9.32 23.15 0.57
C GLU A 65 8.07 22.32 0.31
N HIS A 66 8.06 21.50 -0.73
CA HIS A 66 6.92 20.63 -1.05
C HIS A 66 6.67 19.60 0.07
N THR A 67 7.73 19.03 0.64
CA THR A 67 7.61 18.12 1.79
C THR A 67 6.93 18.78 2.99
N ALA A 68 7.31 20.04 3.30
CA ALA A 68 6.69 20.77 4.39
C ALA A 68 5.19 21.05 4.13
N VAL A 69 4.84 21.39 2.87
CA VAL A 69 3.44 21.57 2.46
C VAL A 69 2.64 20.27 2.59
N ILE A 70 3.19 19.15 2.13
CA ILE A 70 2.58 17.82 2.22
C ILE A 70 2.29 17.46 3.69
N ASN A 71 3.30 17.56 4.57
CA ASN A 71 3.14 17.23 5.99
C ASN A 71 2.12 18.12 6.68
N LYS A 72 2.11 19.41 6.35
CA LYS A 72 1.07 20.33 6.82
C LYS A 72 -0.32 19.94 6.33
N THR A 73 -0.46 19.58 5.05
CA THR A 73 -1.75 19.16 4.47
C THR A 73 -2.25 17.88 5.14
N MET A 74 -1.38 16.90 5.40
CA MET A 74 -1.75 15.70 6.16
C MET A 74 -2.28 16.05 7.55
N ALA A 75 -1.59 16.94 8.28
CA ALA A 75 -2.01 17.40 9.60
C ALA A 75 -3.34 18.15 9.54
N ASP A 76 -3.53 19.01 8.54
CA ASP A 76 -4.78 19.74 8.32
C ASP A 76 -5.94 18.79 7.98
N TYR A 77 -5.72 17.75 7.16
CA TYR A 77 -6.74 16.74 6.86
C TYR A 77 -7.16 15.96 8.12
N MET A 78 -6.21 15.59 8.96
CA MET A 78 -6.50 14.93 10.25
C MET A 78 -7.30 15.84 11.18
N LYS A 79 -6.89 17.12 11.30
CA LYS A 79 -7.53 18.10 12.17
C LYS A 79 -8.94 18.49 11.73
N ASN A 80 -9.18 18.56 10.43
CA ASN A 80 -10.44 19.03 9.84
C ASN A 80 -11.45 17.90 9.59
N ASP A 81 -11.27 16.74 10.22
CA ASP A 81 -12.20 15.63 10.17
C ASP A 81 -12.49 15.14 8.74
N VAL A 82 -11.46 15.17 7.88
CA VAL A 82 -11.56 14.72 6.47
C VAL A 82 -11.81 13.22 6.38
N PHE A 83 -11.39 12.44 7.38
CA PHE A 83 -11.39 10.99 7.31
C PHE A 83 -12.45 10.32 8.19
N THR A 84 -12.94 9.18 7.71
CA THR A 84 -13.55 8.13 8.54
C THR A 84 -12.47 7.11 8.86
N THR A 85 -12.34 6.76 10.15
CA THR A 85 -11.39 5.74 10.62
C THR A 85 -12.07 4.40 10.75
N TYR A 86 -11.45 3.37 10.21
CA TYR A 86 -11.80 1.95 10.36
C TYR A 86 -10.68 1.26 11.16
N PRO A 87 -10.82 1.16 12.48
CA PRO A 87 -9.73 0.67 13.31
C PRO A 87 -9.55 -0.85 13.16
N ASN A 88 -8.31 -1.30 13.28
CA ASN A 88 -7.95 -2.72 13.32
C ASN A 88 -8.62 -3.54 12.21
N SER A 89 -8.51 -3.07 10.97
CA SER A 89 -9.21 -3.63 9.81
C SER A 89 -8.29 -3.81 8.61
N TYR A 90 -8.82 -4.53 7.62
CA TYR A 90 -8.25 -4.61 6.27
C TYR A 90 -9.27 -4.04 5.28
N VAL A 91 -8.80 -3.77 4.06
CA VAL A 91 -9.68 -3.51 2.92
C VAL A 91 -9.40 -4.55 1.84
N TYR A 92 -10.41 -5.37 1.52
CA TYR A 92 -10.35 -6.20 0.33
C TYR A 92 -10.60 -5.33 -0.89
N VAL A 93 -9.76 -5.45 -1.92
CA VAL A 93 -9.84 -4.64 -3.12
C VAL A 93 -9.89 -5.51 -4.36
N GLU A 94 -10.74 -5.12 -5.30
CA GLU A 94 -10.72 -5.59 -6.69
C GLU A 94 -10.38 -4.41 -7.59
N ARG A 95 -9.36 -4.55 -8.42
CA ARG A 95 -9.03 -3.57 -9.45
C ARG A 95 -9.17 -4.21 -10.83
N THR A 96 -10.11 -3.70 -11.61
CA THR A 96 -10.27 -4.07 -13.02
C THR A 96 -9.37 -3.18 -13.87
N LEU A 97 -8.45 -3.77 -14.59
CA LEU A 97 -7.53 -3.09 -15.48
C LEU A 97 -8.20 -2.82 -16.85
N GLU A 98 -7.60 -1.96 -17.66
CA GLU A 98 -8.08 -1.61 -19.01
C GLU A 98 -8.31 -2.85 -19.90
N ASN A 99 -7.47 -3.86 -19.78
CA ASN A 99 -7.61 -5.13 -20.52
C ASN A 99 -8.68 -6.09 -19.97
N GLY A 100 -9.46 -5.64 -18.97
CA GLY A 100 -10.52 -6.42 -18.32
C GLY A 100 -10.04 -7.43 -17.29
N SER A 101 -8.73 -7.56 -17.05
CA SER A 101 -8.23 -8.43 -15.97
C SER A 101 -8.51 -7.82 -14.60
N ILE A 102 -8.83 -8.68 -13.62
CA ILE A 102 -9.09 -8.27 -12.25
C ILE A 102 -7.90 -8.65 -11.39
N ARG A 103 -7.41 -7.71 -10.60
CA ARG A 103 -6.46 -7.94 -9.52
C ARG A 103 -7.19 -7.85 -8.20
N GLU A 104 -7.05 -8.92 -7.42
CA GLU A 104 -7.59 -9.00 -6.06
C GLU A 104 -6.47 -8.84 -5.05
N GLY A 105 -6.76 -8.17 -3.94
CA GLY A 105 -5.76 -7.95 -2.90
C GLY A 105 -6.36 -7.52 -1.58
N LEU A 106 -5.51 -7.45 -0.57
CA LEU A 106 -5.86 -7.00 0.77
C LEU A 106 -4.94 -5.87 1.19
N VAL A 107 -5.51 -4.75 1.60
CA VAL A 107 -4.76 -3.61 2.16
C VAL A 107 -4.69 -3.75 3.67
N GLY A 108 -3.50 -3.63 4.23
CA GLY A 108 -3.22 -3.68 5.66
C GLY A 108 -1.85 -3.08 5.95
N MET A 109 -1.25 -3.42 7.08
CA MET A 109 0.09 -2.98 7.45
C MET A 109 1.09 -4.14 7.54
N VAL A 110 2.36 -3.81 7.42
CA VAL A 110 3.48 -4.75 7.48
C VAL A 110 4.19 -4.60 8.82
N ASP A 111 4.51 -5.73 9.44
CA ASP A 111 5.47 -5.75 10.54
C ASP A 111 6.89 -5.59 9.98
N LEU A 112 7.50 -4.45 10.23
CA LEU A 112 8.84 -4.14 9.73
C LEU A 112 9.93 -5.06 10.32
N ASP A 113 9.69 -5.68 11.48
CA ASP A 113 10.61 -6.69 12.05
C ASP A 113 10.66 -7.96 11.21
N ALA A 114 9.63 -8.19 10.38
CA ALA A 114 9.58 -9.33 9.47
C ALA A 114 10.27 -9.08 8.12
N TYR A 115 10.73 -7.85 7.86
CA TYR A 115 11.36 -7.46 6.59
C TYR A 115 12.86 -7.26 6.74
N ASP A 116 13.61 -7.68 5.70
CA ASP A 116 15.03 -7.40 5.56
C ASP A 116 15.36 -7.33 4.06
N TYR A 117 15.93 -6.21 3.62
CA TYR A 117 16.33 -5.98 2.23
C TYR A 117 17.79 -6.35 1.94
N THR A 118 18.52 -6.83 2.94
CA THR A 118 19.93 -7.24 2.79
C THR A 118 20.03 -8.42 1.81
N PRO A 119 20.97 -8.42 0.85
CA PRO A 119 21.17 -9.56 -0.02
C PRO A 119 21.43 -10.85 0.75
N GLY A 120 20.61 -11.87 0.50
CA GLY A 120 20.69 -13.14 1.21
C GLY A 120 19.93 -13.20 2.54
N ALA A 121 19.12 -12.18 2.84
CA ALA A 121 18.24 -12.14 4.00
C ALA A 121 17.37 -13.40 4.11
N THR A 122 17.07 -13.76 5.36
CA THR A 122 16.26 -14.94 5.70
C THR A 122 14.99 -14.59 6.44
N SER A 123 14.53 -13.34 6.29
CA SER A 123 13.31 -12.79 6.87
C SER A 123 12.03 -13.35 6.20
N ALA A 124 10.88 -13.18 6.84
CA ALA A 124 9.59 -13.61 6.29
C ALA A 124 9.16 -12.78 5.06
N ILE A 125 9.55 -11.50 5.01
CA ILE A 125 9.34 -10.62 3.86
C ILE A 125 10.70 -10.29 3.26
N ARG A 126 10.84 -10.47 1.94
CA ARG A 126 12.10 -10.25 1.23
C ARG A 126 11.93 -9.35 0.02
N ALA A 127 12.95 -8.55 -0.25
CA ALA A 127 13.06 -7.79 -1.49
C ALA A 127 13.24 -8.73 -2.68
N THR A 128 12.61 -8.39 -3.82
CA THR A 128 12.77 -9.13 -5.10
C THR A 128 13.85 -8.54 -5.97
N GLU A 129 14.30 -7.34 -5.68
CA GLU A 129 15.37 -6.64 -6.37
C GLU A 129 16.39 -6.11 -5.38
N ARG A 130 17.58 -5.78 -5.89
CA ARG A 130 18.60 -5.14 -5.07
C ARG A 130 18.15 -3.73 -4.68
N THR A 131 18.05 -3.50 -3.38
CA THR A 131 17.85 -2.15 -2.86
C THR A 131 19.10 -1.30 -3.10
N VAL A 132 18.90 -0.11 -3.65
CA VAL A 132 19.96 0.90 -3.89
C VAL A 132 19.96 1.85 -2.69
N PRO A 133 20.98 1.77 -1.79
CA PRO A 133 20.99 2.55 -0.53
C PRO A 133 20.85 4.05 -0.75
N GLU A 134 21.41 4.57 -1.84
CA GLU A 134 21.39 5.99 -2.18
C GLU A 134 19.96 6.52 -2.45
N ARG A 135 19.02 5.64 -2.76
CA ARG A 135 17.60 5.98 -2.99
C ARG A 135 16.79 6.07 -1.69
N ILE A 136 17.31 5.57 -0.57
CA ILE A 136 16.60 5.53 0.72
C ILE A 136 16.52 6.93 1.37
N PRO A 137 17.64 7.70 1.54
CA PRO A 137 17.60 8.95 2.29
C PRO A 137 16.64 10.01 1.75
N PRO A 138 16.49 10.24 0.43
CA PRO A 138 15.51 11.20 -0.08
C PRO A 138 14.07 10.82 0.31
N ARG A 139 13.69 9.55 0.13
CA ARG A 139 12.37 9.04 0.48
C ARG A 139 12.11 9.10 1.99
N GLN A 140 13.14 8.86 2.80
CA GLN A 140 13.07 8.97 4.25
C GLN A 140 12.79 10.42 4.69
N ARG A 141 13.46 11.41 4.07
CA ARG A 141 13.23 12.83 4.38
C ARG A 141 11.77 13.25 4.15
N VAL A 142 11.21 12.87 3.00
CA VAL A 142 9.82 13.22 2.64
C VAL A 142 8.81 12.66 3.64
N ARG A 143 9.07 11.48 4.21
CA ARG A 143 8.10 10.78 5.07
C ARG A 143 8.40 10.84 6.55
N ARG A 144 9.53 11.44 6.96
CA ARG A 144 10.00 11.46 8.35
C ARG A 144 8.94 11.97 9.32
N ASP A 145 8.31 13.08 8.99
CA ASP A 145 7.37 13.79 9.85
C ASP A 145 5.92 13.61 9.38
N ALA A 146 5.66 12.71 8.44
CA ALA A 146 4.33 12.46 7.89
C ALA A 146 3.45 11.76 8.95
N PRO A 147 2.29 12.34 9.31
CA PRO A 147 1.36 11.74 10.28
C PRO A 147 0.50 10.63 9.67
N ILE A 148 0.47 10.51 8.34
CA ILE A 148 -0.30 9.52 7.59
C ILE A 148 0.65 8.72 6.71
N GLU A 149 0.49 7.40 6.65
CA GLU A 149 1.14 6.55 5.67
C GLU A 149 0.14 6.18 4.56
N LEU A 150 0.60 6.20 3.30
CA LEU A 150 -0.20 5.80 2.15
C LEU A 150 0.23 4.40 1.68
N PRO A 151 -0.66 3.56 1.14
CA PRO A 151 -0.28 2.30 0.53
C PRO A 151 0.74 2.54 -0.60
N HIS A 152 1.90 1.90 -0.51
CA HIS A 152 3.01 2.12 -1.44
C HIS A 152 3.83 0.87 -1.71
N ILE A 153 3.37 -0.28 -1.20
CA ILE A 153 4.05 -1.57 -1.34
C ILE A 153 3.07 -2.57 -1.94
N LEU A 154 3.51 -3.30 -2.95
CA LEU A 154 2.82 -4.48 -3.46
C LEU A 154 3.58 -5.71 -3.01
N MET A 155 2.94 -6.56 -2.21
CA MET A 155 3.49 -7.84 -1.80
C MET A 155 2.82 -8.98 -2.54
N LEU A 156 3.60 -10.01 -2.83
CA LEU A 156 3.17 -11.24 -3.47
C LEU A 156 3.38 -12.41 -2.53
N CYS A 157 2.47 -13.38 -2.58
CA CYS A 157 2.60 -14.66 -1.89
C CYS A 157 2.37 -15.82 -2.86
N ASP A 158 2.93 -16.99 -2.53
CA ASP A 158 2.81 -18.22 -3.33
C ASP A 158 1.63 -19.07 -2.82
N ASP A 159 0.42 -18.49 -2.87
CA ASP A 159 -0.82 -19.10 -2.40
C ASP A 159 -1.55 -19.84 -3.54
N HIS A 160 -0.98 -20.99 -3.97
CA HIS A 160 -1.59 -21.82 -5.01
C HIS A 160 -2.96 -22.40 -4.61
N ASP A 161 -3.16 -22.65 -3.31
CA ASP A 161 -4.38 -23.25 -2.78
C ASP A 161 -5.49 -22.21 -2.56
N LYS A 162 -5.18 -20.93 -2.82
CA LYS A 162 -6.13 -19.81 -2.75
C LYS A 162 -6.83 -19.71 -1.40
N VAL A 163 -6.04 -19.82 -0.32
CA VAL A 163 -6.56 -19.84 1.05
C VAL A 163 -6.61 -18.47 1.72
N LEU A 164 -5.95 -17.45 1.13
CA LEU A 164 -5.82 -16.12 1.72
C LEU A 164 -6.86 -15.12 1.18
N ILE A 165 -6.80 -14.78 -0.07
CA ILE A 165 -7.56 -13.66 -0.66
C ILE A 165 -8.94 -14.12 -1.16
N GLU A 166 -9.00 -15.22 -1.89
CA GLU A 166 -10.22 -15.70 -2.51
C GLU A 166 -11.35 -16.03 -1.52
N PRO A 167 -11.09 -16.57 -0.31
CA PRO A 167 -12.16 -16.77 0.68
C PRO A 167 -12.81 -15.48 1.17
N ILE A 168 -12.10 -14.35 1.12
CA ILE A 168 -12.65 -13.01 1.41
C ILE A 168 -13.50 -12.57 0.24
N GLY A 169 -12.97 -12.63 -0.99
CA GLY A 169 -13.69 -12.27 -2.20
C GLY A 169 -15.01 -13.05 -2.39
N ALA A 170 -15.01 -14.33 -2.05
CA ALA A 170 -16.23 -15.16 -2.06
C ALA A 170 -17.33 -14.68 -1.10
N LYS A 171 -16.99 -13.83 -0.14
CA LYS A 171 -17.90 -13.29 0.87
C LYS A 171 -18.21 -11.80 0.65
N LYS A 172 -17.68 -11.15 -0.37
CA LYS A 172 -17.73 -9.70 -0.59
C LYS A 172 -19.15 -9.11 -0.53
N ASP A 173 -20.16 -9.85 -1.00
CA ASP A 173 -21.56 -9.41 -0.98
C ASP A 173 -22.12 -9.22 0.45
N ARG A 174 -21.46 -9.78 1.46
CA ARG A 174 -21.83 -9.62 2.89
C ARG A 174 -20.98 -8.57 3.59
N LEU A 175 -19.90 -8.14 2.98
CA LEU A 175 -19.00 -7.13 3.53
C LEU A 175 -19.53 -5.73 3.23
N LYS A 176 -19.18 -4.78 4.08
CA LYS A 176 -19.50 -3.38 3.85
C LYS A 176 -18.66 -2.84 2.69
N LYS A 177 -19.33 -2.48 1.57
CA LYS A 177 -18.65 -1.78 0.48
C LYS A 177 -18.24 -0.38 0.96
N LEU A 178 -16.98 -0.03 0.77
CA LEU A 178 -16.39 1.24 1.18
C LEU A 178 -16.34 2.24 0.02
N TYR A 179 -16.00 1.76 -1.17
CA TYR A 179 -15.92 2.56 -2.39
C TYR A 179 -16.07 1.69 -3.64
N ASP A 180 -16.44 2.34 -4.75
CA ASP A 180 -16.72 1.70 -6.04
C ASP A 180 -16.70 2.80 -7.11
N PHE A 181 -15.58 2.96 -7.86
CA PHE A 181 -15.38 4.09 -8.77
C PHE A 181 -14.29 3.83 -9.82
N ASP A 182 -14.31 4.63 -10.90
CA ASP A 182 -13.28 4.62 -11.93
C ASP A 182 -12.08 5.47 -11.50
N LEU A 183 -10.88 4.93 -11.68
CA LEU A 183 -9.63 5.65 -11.41
C LEU A 183 -9.34 6.66 -12.53
N MET A 184 -8.79 7.83 -12.18
CA MET A 184 -8.38 8.84 -13.16
C MET A 184 -7.29 8.30 -14.10
N GLU A 185 -7.09 8.99 -15.22
CA GLU A 185 -6.04 8.71 -16.21
C GLU A 185 -6.08 7.25 -16.72
N ASP A 186 -7.28 6.78 -17.06
CA ASP A 186 -7.53 5.42 -17.59
C ASP A 186 -7.00 4.30 -16.67
N GLY A 187 -6.96 4.58 -15.36
CA GLY A 187 -6.41 3.67 -14.35
C GLY A 187 -7.25 2.40 -14.11
N GLY A 188 -8.37 2.26 -14.81
CA GLY A 188 -9.33 1.19 -14.63
C GLY A 188 -10.32 1.47 -13.50
N HIS A 189 -10.98 0.43 -13.02
CA HIS A 189 -12.01 0.51 -11.98
C HIS A 189 -11.53 -0.12 -10.67
N ILE A 190 -11.92 0.44 -9.53
CA ILE A 190 -11.56 -0.10 -8.21
C ILE A 190 -12.78 -0.18 -7.29
N THR A 191 -12.94 -1.32 -6.64
CA THR A 191 -13.94 -1.53 -5.59
C THR A 191 -13.27 -2.01 -4.33
N GLY A 192 -13.67 -1.50 -3.17
CA GLY A 192 -13.13 -1.88 -1.87
C GLY A 192 -14.20 -2.25 -0.85
N TRP A 193 -13.92 -3.26 -0.04
CA TRP A 193 -14.80 -3.74 1.03
C TRP A 193 -14.05 -3.83 2.35
N LEU A 194 -14.74 -3.47 3.42
CA LEU A 194 -14.22 -3.55 4.79
C LEU A 194 -14.15 -5.00 5.27
N VAL A 195 -12.99 -5.38 5.78
CA VAL A 195 -12.75 -6.68 6.41
C VAL A 195 -12.35 -6.42 7.86
N GLU A 196 -13.27 -6.70 8.79
CA GLU A 196 -13.10 -6.44 10.22
C GLU A 196 -13.66 -7.58 11.07
N GLY A 197 -13.42 -7.56 12.38
CA GLY A 197 -13.96 -8.52 13.33
C GLY A 197 -13.65 -9.96 12.95
N LYS A 198 -14.66 -10.82 12.88
CA LYS A 198 -14.51 -12.26 12.59
C LYS A 198 -13.92 -12.57 11.22
N ASP A 199 -14.15 -11.72 10.21
CA ASP A 199 -13.59 -11.93 8.88
C ASP A 199 -12.08 -11.59 8.89
N ALA A 200 -11.65 -10.56 9.62
CA ALA A 200 -10.25 -10.25 9.83
C ALA A 200 -9.54 -11.33 10.69
N GLU A 201 -10.19 -11.85 11.73
CA GLU A 201 -9.68 -12.97 12.54
C GLU A 201 -9.48 -14.22 11.68
N ALA A 202 -10.48 -14.57 10.85
CA ALA A 202 -10.40 -15.71 9.95
C ALA A 202 -9.24 -15.59 8.94
N PHE A 203 -8.99 -14.38 8.41
CA PHE A 203 -7.83 -14.12 7.55
C PHE A 203 -6.52 -14.28 8.32
N ASN A 204 -6.41 -13.77 9.55
CA ASN A 204 -5.21 -13.90 10.39
C ASN A 204 -4.90 -15.37 10.69
N ASP A 205 -5.92 -16.18 10.94
CA ASP A 205 -5.77 -17.62 11.16
C ASP A 205 -5.30 -18.33 9.87
N ALA A 206 -5.89 -17.99 8.73
CA ALA A 206 -5.49 -18.52 7.44
C ALA A 206 -4.03 -18.14 7.10
N LEU A 207 -3.63 -16.88 7.35
CA LEU A 207 -2.27 -16.42 7.15
C LEU A 207 -1.26 -17.16 8.06
N THR A 208 -1.65 -17.44 9.30
CA THR A 208 -0.82 -18.22 10.24
C THR A 208 -0.60 -19.65 9.72
N GLN A 209 -1.66 -20.29 9.23
CA GLN A 209 -1.59 -21.63 8.65
C GLN A 209 -0.78 -21.64 7.35
N TYR A 210 -1.02 -20.68 6.46
CA TYR A 210 -0.27 -20.50 5.22
C TYR A 210 1.24 -20.34 5.51
N SER A 211 1.61 -19.50 6.48
CA SER A 211 3.01 -19.30 6.86
C SER A 211 3.70 -20.58 7.32
N ALA A 212 2.98 -21.46 8.03
CA ALA A 212 3.47 -22.78 8.42
C ALA A 212 3.66 -23.70 7.20
N THR A 213 2.68 -23.73 6.28
CA THR A 213 2.73 -24.52 5.04
C THR A 213 3.90 -24.10 4.14
N VAL A 214 4.18 -22.81 4.02
CA VAL A 214 5.35 -22.31 3.26
C VAL A 214 6.64 -22.86 3.84
N GLY A 215 6.78 -22.97 5.16
CA GLY A 215 7.93 -23.58 5.83
C GLY A 215 8.12 -25.04 5.50
N GLU A 216 7.05 -25.78 5.35
CA GLU A 216 7.07 -27.19 4.96
C GLU A 216 7.35 -27.39 3.47
N LYS A 217 6.76 -26.54 2.61
CA LYS A 217 6.88 -26.59 1.15
C LYS A 217 8.33 -26.34 0.68
N TYR A 218 9.03 -25.44 1.32
CA TYR A 218 10.40 -25.03 0.96
C TYR A 218 11.43 -25.54 1.95
N THR A 219 11.42 -26.86 2.22
CA THR A 219 12.38 -27.53 3.09
C THR A 219 13.82 -27.39 2.58
N GLY A 220 14.76 -27.21 3.49
CA GLY A 220 16.19 -27.07 3.16
C GLY A 220 16.67 -25.64 2.99
N LEU A 221 15.79 -24.64 2.98
CA LEU A 221 16.17 -23.24 3.10
C LEU A 221 16.56 -22.92 4.54
N LYS A 222 17.61 -22.13 4.71
CA LYS A 222 18.01 -21.65 6.04
C LYS A 222 17.20 -20.41 6.43
N GLY A 223 16.87 -20.30 7.73
CA GLY A 223 16.19 -19.14 8.29
C GLY A 223 14.66 -19.21 8.25
N THR A 224 14.01 -18.09 8.44
CA THR A 224 12.55 -17.98 8.39
C THR A 224 12.04 -18.22 6.97
N PRO A 225 10.98 -19.02 6.76
CA PRO A 225 10.37 -19.17 5.45
C PRO A 225 9.94 -17.83 4.87
N MET A 226 10.14 -17.63 3.56
CA MET A 226 9.65 -16.43 2.87
C MET A 226 8.14 -16.53 2.67
N VAL A 227 7.40 -15.76 3.45
CA VAL A 227 5.93 -15.69 3.39
C VAL A 227 5.49 -14.74 2.28
N PHE A 228 6.20 -13.60 2.15
CA PHE A 228 5.93 -12.59 1.14
C PHE A 228 7.21 -12.16 0.42
N ALA A 229 7.03 -11.84 -0.86
CA ALA A 229 8.01 -11.17 -1.68
C ALA A 229 7.51 -9.75 -2.02
N VAL A 230 8.38 -8.74 -1.95
CA VAL A 230 8.02 -7.38 -2.36
C VAL A 230 8.01 -7.31 -3.88
N GLY A 231 6.84 -7.25 -4.49
CA GLY A 231 6.67 -7.19 -5.94
C GLY A 231 6.91 -5.78 -6.51
N ASP A 232 6.59 -4.74 -5.72
CA ASP A 232 6.84 -3.34 -6.06
C ASP A 232 7.01 -2.54 -4.76
N GLY A 233 7.78 -1.44 -4.83
CA GLY A 233 8.04 -0.57 -3.68
C GLY A 233 9.19 -1.02 -2.78
N ASN A 234 10.16 -1.80 -3.27
CA ASN A 234 11.31 -2.26 -2.49
C ASN A 234 12.07 -1.13 -1.79
N HIS A 235 12.38 -0.03 -2.48
CA HIS A 235 13.05 1.14 -1.88
C HIS A 235 12.16 1.87 -0.87
N SER A 236 10.85 1.88 -1.09
CA SER A 236 9.90 2.51 -0.18
C SER A 236 9.74 1.70 1.12
N LEU A 237 9.76 0.37 1.05
CA LEU A 237 9.74 -0.48 2.24
C LEU A 237 11.06 -0.41 3.02
N ALA A 238 12.21 -0.44 2.32
CA ALA A 238 13.52 -0.27 2.92
C ALA A 238 13.63 1.05 3.70
N ARG A 239 13.09 2.15 3.14
CA ARG A 239 12.99 3.43 3.86
C ARG A 239 12.18 3.32 5.15
N SER A 240 11.10 2.56 5.15
CA SER A 240 10.26 2.40 6.34
C SER A 240 11.00 1.64 7.45
N GLU A 241 11.82 0.66 7.10
CA GLU A 241 12.68 -0.06 8.03
C GLU A 241 13.75 0.87 8.65
N GLU A 242 14.45 1.69 7.85
CA GLU A 242 15.47 2.65 8.31
C GLU A 242 14.91 3.77 9.21
N ARG A 243 13.60 3.87 9.33
CA ARG A 243 12.90 4.86 10.17
C ARG A 243 12.78 4.43 11.64
N ARG A 244 13.14 3.20 11.98
CA ARG A 244 13.09 2.58 13.32
C ARG A 244 14.17 3.04 14.31
#